data_d9d7a6f9574bf591427a6bf6c29de4dd
#
_entry.id   d9d7a6f9574bf591427a6bf6c29de4dd
#
_cell.length_a   1.000
_cell.length_b   1.000
_cell.length_c   1.000
_cell.angle_alpha   90.00
_cell.angle_beta   90.00
_cell.angle_gamma   90.00
#
_symmetry.space_group_name_H-M   'P 1'
#
loop_
_entity.id
_entity.type
_entity.pdbx_description
1 polymer ?
#
loop_
_entity_poly.entity_id
_entity_poly.type
_entity_poly.pdbx_seq_one_letter_code
_entity_poly.pdbx_strand_id
1 'polypeptide(L)'
;MPLNTDLDQLQRDVQYLLDRTAIADCVAAHARGCDRHDVELLASTYLEDGVDVHGATVNAGPDYAAWANAVHAATSQNHLHNVTTHTCEIDGDEAHAESYVLVTLLTPDASTATVMCGRYVDRLERRDGRWRIAVRRATVELAYTADARLLLSPYFVDQGYEHGTRDRSDLSYQRPLSPDAPA
;
A
#
# COMPACT_ATOMS: atom_id res chain seq x y z
N MET A 1 3.06 29.15 28.77
CA MET A 1 1.85 28.74 29.50
C MET A 1 2.03 27.29 29.90
N PRO A 2 1.85 26.89 31.15
CA PRO A 2 1.84 25.48 31.52
C PRO A 2 0.61 24.85 30.84
N LEU A 3 0.83 23.74 30.12
CA LEU A 3 -0.23 22.88 29.61
C LEU A 3 -0.93 22.26 30.86
N ASN A 4 -1.99 22.89 31.35
CA ASN A 4 -2.87 22.22 32.30
C ASN A 4 -3.76 21.26 31.51
N THR A 5 -3.14 20.19 31.03
CA THR A 5 -3.83 19.17 30.25
C THR A 5 -4.50 18.25 31.25
N ASP A 6 -5.82 18.21 31.21
CA ASP A 6 -6.59 17.19 31.91
C ASP A 6 -6.11 15.80 31.44
N LEU A 7 -5.88 14.90 32.37
CA LEU A 7 -5.35 13.57 32.09
C LEU A 7 -6.25 12.80 31.08
N ASP A 8 -7.57 12.98 31.25
CA ASP A 8 -8.56 12.37 30.34
C ASP A 8 -8.46 12.94 28.92
N GLN A 9 -8.17 14.24 28.79
CA GLN A 9 -7.96 14.85 27.48
C GLN A 9 -6.69 14.33 26.84
N LEU A 10 -5.60 14.21 27.60
CA LEU A 10 -4.35 13.63 27.09
C LEU A 10 -4.54 12.19 26.61
N GLN A 11 -5.29 11.39 27.35
CA GLN A 11 -5.60 10.01 26.96
C GLN A 11 -6.39 9.96 25.63
N ARG A 12 -7.39 10.83 25.47
CA ARG A 12 -8.13 10.93 24.19
C ARG A 12 -7.23 11.33 23.04
N ASP A 13 -6.37 12.33 23.24
CA ASP A 13 -5.45 12.81 22.21
C ASP A 13 -4.43 11.74 21.81
N VAL A 14 -3.89 11.01 22.79
CA VAL A 14 -2.98 9.88 22.52
C VAL A 14 -3.71 8.77 21.76
N GLN A 15 -4.93 8.40 22.19
CA GLN A 15 -5.70 7.37 21.48
C GLN A 15 -5.99 7.77 20.03
N TYR A 16 -6.38 9.03 19.79
CA TYR A 16 -6.60 9.55 18.44
C TYR A 16 -5.34 9.45 17.57
N LEU A 17 -4.17 9.79 18.11
CA LEU A 17 -2.89 9.67 17.39
C LEU A 17 -2.53 8.21 17.10
N LEU A 18 -2.76 7.30 18.03
CA LEU A 18 -2.54 5.86 17.83
C LEU A 18 -3.47 5.30 16.77
N ASP A 19 -4.75 5.68 16.78
CA ASP A 19 -5.72 5.25 15.77
C ASP A 19 -5.34 5.77 14.38
N ARG A 20 -4.98 7.04 14.25
CA ARG A 20 -4.49 7.62 12.99
C ARG A 20 -3.28 6.87 12.45
N THR A 21 -2.32 6.56 13.32
CA THR A 21 -1.11 5.81 12.93
C THR A 21 -1.48 4.40 12.45
N ALA A 22 -2.34 3.70 13.20
CA ALA A 22 -2.77 2.35 12.83
C ALA A 22 -3.56 2.30 11.49
N ILE A 23 -4.37 3.33 11.22
CA ILE A 23 -5.06 3.48 9.93
C ILE A 23 -4.06 3.71 8.79
N ALA A 24 -3.10 4.61 8.96
CA ALA A 24 -2.06 4.86 7.95
C ALA A 24 -1.18 3.63 7.72
N ASP A 25 -0.83 2.90 8.78
CA ASP A 25 -0.08 1.65 8.70
C ASP A 25 -0.86 0.56 7.95
N CYS A 26 -2.19 0.47 8.14
CA CYS A 26 -3.05 -0.44 7.39
C CYS A 26 -3.00 -0.15 5.88
N VAL A 27 -3.10 1.13 5.49
CA VAL A 27 -3.01 1.54 4.08
C VAL A 27 -1.61 1.28 3.50
N ALA A 28 -0.55 1.54 4.27
CA ALA A 28 0.83 1.25 3.87
C ALA A 28 1.09 -0.26 3.74
N ALA A 29 0.56 -1.07 4.66
CA ALA A 29 0.63 -2.53 4.60
C ALA A 29 -0.06 -3.09 3.36
N HIS A 30 -1.21 -2.52 2.97
CA HIS A 30 -1.89 -2.87 1.73
C HIS A 30 -0.99 -2.63 0.51
N ALA A 31 -0.41 -1.42 0.37
CA ALA A 31 0.49 -1.09 -0.73
C ALA A 31 1.70 -2.05 -0.78
N ARG A 32 2.34 -2.29 0.38
CA ARG A 32 3.45 -3.24 0.49
C ARG A 32 3.04 -4.67 0.13
N GLY A 33 1.86 -5.12 0.55
CA GLY A 33 1.35 -6.46 0.24
C GLY A 33 1.14 -6.67 -1.27
N CYS A 34 0.68 -5.64 -1.97
CA CYS A 34 0.65 -5.62 -3.43
C CYS A 34 2.07 -5.71 -4.01
N ASP A 35 2.97 -4.82 -3.60
CA ASP A 35 4.29 -4.66 -4.22
C ASP A 35 5.21 -5.88 -4.00
N ARG A 36 5.04 -6.60 -2.89
CA ARG A 36 5.82 -7.78 -2.54
C ARG A 36 5.10 -9.10 -2.80
N HIS A 37 3.91 -9.07 -3.39
CA HIS A 37 3.03 -10.24 -3.56
C HIS A 37 2.84 -11.01 -2.23
N ASP A 38 2.83 -10.27 -1.11
CA ASP A 38 2.58 -10.83 0.22
C ASP A 38 1.07 -10.94 0.44
N VAL A 39 0.51 -12.07 -0.01
CA VAL A 39 -0.94 -12.34 0.03
C VAL A 39 -1.47 -12.27 1.46
N GLU A 40 -0.70 -12.80 2.43
CA GLU A 40 -1.11 -12.81 3.84
C GLU A 40 -1.17 -11.39 4.40
N LEU A 41 -0.13 -10.59 4.15
CA LEU A 41 -0.09 -9.19 4.57
C LEU A 41 -1.25 -8.40 3.95
N LEU A 42 -1.44 -8.55 2.63
CA LEU A 42 -2.48 -7.82 1.90
C LEU A 42 -3.88 -8.20 2.39
N ALA A 43 -4.17 -9.49 2.50
CA ALA A 43 -5.46 -9.98 3.01
C ALA A 43 -5.73 -9.50 4.44
N SER A 44 -4.70 -9.44 5.30
CA SER A 44 -4.82 -9.00 6.70
C SER A 44 -5.25 -7.54 6.87
N THR A 45 -5.15 -6.72 5.80
CA THR A 45 -5.58 -5.32 5.83
C THR A 45 -7.09 -5.14 5.68
N TYR A 46 -7.81 -6.19 5.25
CA TYR A 46 -9.26 -6.19 5.15
C TYR A 46 -9.92 -6.91 6.32
N LEU A 47 -11.15 -6.51 6.61
CA LEU A 47 -12.06 -7.33 7.41
C LEU A 47 -12.48 -8.57 6.62
N GLU A 48 -12.87 -9.64 7.32
CA GLU A 48 -13.36 -10.89 6.67
C GLU A 48 -14.56 -10.63 5.77
N ASP A 49 -15.44 -9.70 6.16
CA ASP A 49 -16.61 -9.24 5.41
C ASP A 49 -16.31 -7.93 4.61
N GLY A 50 -15.05 -7.55 4.50
CA GLY A 50 -14.63 -6.36 3.76
C GLY A 50 -14.86 -6.50 2.25
N VAL A 51 -14.90 -5.36 1.57
CA VAL A 51 -15.15 -5.28 0.12
C VAL A 51 -14.14 -4.34 -0.54
N ASP A 52 -13.53 -4.80 -1.63
CA ASP A 52 -12.74 -3.98 -2.54
C ASP A 52 -13.47 -3.74 -3.84
N VAL A 53 -13.57 -2.47 -4.24
CA VAL A 53 -14.16 -2.04 -5.52
C VAL A 53 -13.05 -1.41 -6.38
N HIS A 54 -12.58 -2.16 -7.36
CA HIS A 54 -11.50 -1.76 -8.27
C HIS A 54 -12.03 -1.59 -9.71
N GLY A 55 -12.58 -0.42 -9.98
CA GLY A 55 -13.27 -0.17 -11.25
C GLY A 55 -14.53 -1.06 -11.39
N ALA A 56 -14.57 -1.87 -12.43
CA ALA A 56 -15.68 -2.81 -12.65
C ALA A 56 -15.58 -4.10 -11.83
N THR A 57 -14.41 -4.36 -11.22
CA THR A 57 -14.17 -5.56 -10.42
C THR A 57 -14.53 -5.30 -8.95
N VAL A 58 -15.28 -6.22 -8.37
CA VAL A 58 -15.63 -6.20 -6.95
C VAL A 58 -15.20 -7.53 -6.34
N ASN A 59 -14.36 -7.47 -5.32
CA ASN A 59 -13.87 -8.65 -4.60
C ASN A 59 -14.34 -8.62 -3.14
N ALA A 60 -14.50 -9.79 -2.52
CA ALA A 60 -14.39 -9.87 -1.07
C ALA A 60 -12.97 -9.39 -0.69
N GLY A 61 -12.87 -8.59 0.38
CA GLY A 61 -11.62 -7.92 0.72
C GLY A 61 -10.41 -8.87 0.83
N PRO A 62 -10.51 -10.00 1.59
CA PRO A 62 -9.42 -10.97 1.65
C PRO A 62 -9.05 -11.60 0.29
N ASP A 63 -10.04 -11.83 -0.59
CA ASP A 63 -9.82 -12.44 -1.91
C ASP A 63 -9.14 -11.47 -2.89
N TYR A 64 -9.27 -10.16 -2.66
CA TYR A 64 -8.58 -9.13 -3.44
C TYR A 64 -7.07 -9.39 -3.52
N ALA A 65 -6.47 -9.88 -2.44
CA ALA A 65 -5.03 -10.13 -2.38
C ALA A 65 -4.54 -11.09 -3.48
N ALA A 66 -5.22 -12.21 -3.64
CA ALA A 66 -4.87 -13.20 -4.67
C ALA A 66 -5.15 -12.65 -6.07
N TRP A 67 -6.31 -12.00 -6.25
CA TRP A 67 -6.67 -11.39 -7.53
C TRP A 67 -5.68 -10.31 -7.97
N ALA A 68 -5.35 -9.35 -7.11
CA ALA A 68 -4.45 -8.25 -7.42
C ALA A 68 -3.06 -8.75 -7.80
N ASN A 69 -2.51 -9.69 -7.01
CA ASN A 69 -1.19 -10.23 -7.27
C ASN A 69 -1.15 -11.05 -8.57
N ALA A 70 -2.21 -11.77 -8.92
CA ALA A 70 -2.32 -12.46 -10.21
C ALA A 70 -2.37 -11.47 -11.38
N VAL A 71 -3.12 -10.39 -11.29
CA VAL A 71 -3.17 -9.33 -12.32
C VAL A 71 -1.80 -8.67 -12.48
N HIS A 72 -1.14 -8.30 -11.38
CA HIS A 72 0.19 -7.69 -11.43
C HIS A 72 1.24 -8.65 -12.00
N ALA A 73 1.20 -9.94 -11.65
CA ALA A 73 2.11 -10.93 -12.20
C ALA A 73 1.97 -11.10 -13.71
N ALA A 74 0.73 -11.01 -14.21
CA ALA A 74 0.45 -11.18 -15.64
C ALA A 74 0.80 -9.94 -16.48
N THR A 75 0.77 -8.73 -15.88
CA THR A 75 0.84 -7.48 -16.64
C THR A 75 2.13 -6.70 -16.45
N SER A 76 2.92 -7.01 -15.43
CA SER A 76 4.15 -6.28 -15.12
C SER A 76 5.23 -7.19 -14.55
N GLN A 77 6.49 -6.83 -14.80
CA GLN A 77 7.62 -7.50 -14.13
C GLN A 77 7.88 -6.90 -12.73
N ASN A 78 7.55 -5.63 -12.53
CA ASN A 78 7.63 -4.95 -11.24
C ASN A 78 6.58 -3.83 -11.16
N HIS A 79 6.20 -3.45 -9.96
CA HIS A 79 5.29 -2.34 -9.73
C HIS A 79 5.51 -1.73 -8.35
N LEU A 80 5.08 -0.50 -8.17
CA LEU A 80 5.21 0.26 -6.94
C LEU A 80 3.92 1.03 -6.68
N HIS A 81 3.39 0.91 -5.48
CA HIS A 81 2.27 1.71 -4.99
C HIS A 81 2.80 2.76 -4.01
N ASN A 82 2.88 4.00 -4.46
CA ASN A 82 3.30 5.11 -3.62
C ASN A 82 2.07 5.80 -3.04
N VAL A 83 1.80 5.57 -1.75
CA VAL A 83 0.79 6.34 -1.01
C VAL A 83 1.44 7.67 -0.63
N THR A 84 0.88 8.78 -1.10
CA THR A 84 1.51 10.10 -0.95
C THR A 84 0.83 10.95 0.11
N THR A 85 -0.43 11.33 -0.08
CA THR A 85 -1.21 12.14 0.85
C THR A 85 -2.26 11.27 1.48
N HIS A 86 -2.40 11.36 2.81
CA HIS A 86 -3.37 10.59 3.56
C HIS A 86 -4.10 11.47 4.55
N THR A 87 -5.43 11.39 4.55
CA THR A 87 -6.29 12.02 5.55
C THR A 87 -7.28 10.99 6.09
N CYS A 88 -7.68 11.13 7.35
CA CYS A 88 -8.76 10.33 7.90
C CYS A 88 -9.56 11.12 8.95
N GLU A 89 -10.85 10.81 9.00
CA GLU A 89 -11.78 11.26 10.03
C GLU A 89 -12.22 10.02 10.82
N ILE A 90 -12.12 10.10 12.14
CA ILE A 90 -12.37 8.97 13.05
C ILE A 90 -13.58 9.29 13.92
N ASP A 91 -14.54 8.40 13.96
CA ASP A 91 -15.71 8.46 14.85
C ASP A 91 -15.85 7.10 15.57
N GLY A 92 -15.40 7.05 16.82
CA GLY A 92 -15.39 5.83 17.61
C GLY A 92 -14.56 4.70 16.98
N ASP A 93 -15.24 3.66 16.56
CA ASP A 93 -14.63 2.47 15.93
C ASP A 93 -14.78 2.46 14.40
N GLU A 94 -15.21 3.56 13.80
CA GLU A 94 -15.29 3.76 12.36
C GLU A 94 -14.40 4.92 11.93
N ALA A 95 -13.81 4.81 10.73
CA ALA A 95 -13.05 5.89 10.11
C ALA A 95 -13.30 5.95 8.61
N HIS A 96 -13.31 7.18 8.09
CA HIS A 96 -13.29 7.46 6.66
C HIS A 96 -11.93 8.03 6.29
N ALA A 97 -11.25 7.41 5.32
CA ALA A 97 -9.93 7.81 4.89
C ALA A 97 -9.88 8.05 3.38
N GLU A 98 -9.04 9.00 2.98
CA GLU A 98 -8.65 9.23 1.61
C GLU A 98 -7.13 9.20 1.51
N SER A 99 -6.63 8.39 0.57
CA SER A 99 -5.19 8.28 0.31
C SER A 99 -4.94 8.47 -1.17
N TYR A 100 -4.11 9.44 -1.55
CA TYR A 100 -3.63 9.57 -2.92
C TYR A 100 -2.60 8.48 -3.20
N VAL A 101 -2.73 7.84 -4.35
CA VAL A 101 -1.83 6.78 -4.77
C VAL A 101 -1.29 7.03 -6.16
N LEU A 102 0.03 6.87 -6.29
CA LEU A 102 0.74 6.81 -7.56
C LEU A 102 1.21 5.38 -7.77
N VAL A 103 0.65 4.71 -8.76
CA VAL A 103 1.03 3.34 -9.11
C VAL A 103 1.86 3.37 -10.38
N THR A 104 3.02 2.73 -10.34
CA THR A 104 3.88 2.56 -11.51
C THR A 104 4.03 1.06 -11.78
N LEU A 105 3.73 0.64 -13.00
CA LEU A 105 3.89 -0.75 -13.43
C LEU A 105 4.91 -0.78 -14.58
N LEU A 106 5.94 -1.61 -14.46
CA LEU A 106 6.94 -1.82 -15.49
C LEU A 106 6.53 -3.03 -16.33
N THR A 107 6.46 -2.87 -17.66
CA THR A 107 6.14 -3.98 -18.57
C THR A 107 7.13 -5.14 -18.44
N PRO A 108 6.74 -6.37 -18.80
CA PRO A 108 7.61 -7.55 -18.70
C PRO A 108 8.95 -7.43 -19.45
N ASP A 109 9.00 -6.63 -20.51
CA ASP A 109 10.21 -6.36 -21.29
C ASP A 109 11.00 -5.14 -20.80
N ALA A 110 10.59 -4.52 -19.69
CA ALA A 110 11.16 -3.31 -19.12
C ALA A 110 11.21 -2.09 -20.05
N SER A 111 10.48 -2.09 -21.15
CA SER A 111 10.53 -1.00 -22.12
C SER A 111 9.63 0.18 -21.78
N THR A 112 8.54 -0.08 -21.08
CA THR A 112 7.48 0.91 -20.82
C THR A 112 7.03 0.85 -19.38
N ALA A 113 6.85 2.01 -18.77
CA ALA A 113 6.16 2.15 -17.50
C ALA A 113 4.74 2.67 -17.73
N THR A 114 3.75 2.02 -17.15
CA THR A 114 2.39 2.58 -16.99
C THR A 114 2.33 3.29 -15.65
N VAL A 115 1.90 4.54 -15.65
CA VAL A 115 1.74 5.35 -14.45
C VAL A 115 0.27 5.69 -14.30
N MET A 116 -0.27 5.38 -13.12
CA MET A 116 -1.65 5.69 -12.75
C MET A 116 -1.65 6.51 -11.48
N CYS A 117 -2.39 7.63 -11.50
CA CYS A 117 -2.62 8.48 -10.35
C CYS A 117 -4.09 8.38 -9.97
N GLY A 118 -4.37 8.10 -8.73
CA GLY A 118 -5.73 7.95 -8.24
C GLY A 118 -5.80 8.07 -6.72
N ARG A 119 -6.87 7.55 -6.17
CA ARG A 119 -7.11 7.56 -4.72
C ARG A 119 -7.69 6.24 -4.26
N TYR A 120 -7.35 5.89 -3.04
CA TYR A 120 -8.11 4.95 -2.23
C TYR A 120 -9.04 5.76 -1.35
N VAL A 121 -10.33 5.46 -1.43
CA VAL A 121 -11.37 6.02 -0.57
C VAL A 121 -11.88 4.87 0.28
N ASP A 122 -11.61 4.94 1.56
CA ASP A 122 -11.76 3.83 2.49
C ASP A 122 -12.75 4.16 3.60
N ARG A 123 -13.57 3.17 3.95
CA ARG A 123 -14.16 3.06 5.25
C ARG A 123 -13.42 1.95 5.99
N LEU A 124 -12.87 2.29 7.15
CA LEU A 124 -12.18 1.34 8.03
C LEU A 124 -12.99 1.17 9.32
N GLU A 125 -12.87 0.01 9.93
CA GLU A 125 -13.45 -0.28 11.23
C GLU A 125 -12.41 -0.88 12.16
N ARG A 126 -12.52 -0.54 13.46
CA ARG A 126 -11.73 -1.14 14.51
C ARG A 126 -12.50 -2.31 15.12
N ARG A 127 -12.08 -3.53 14.79
CA ARG A 127 -12.61 -4.76 15.37
C ARG A 127 -11.46 -5.52 16.06
N ASP A 128 -11.69 -6.03 17.25
CA ASP A 128 -10.69 -6.71 18.07
C ASP A 128 -9.40 -5.89 18.27
N GLY A 129 -9.57 -4.58 18.46
CA GLY A 129 -8.46 -3.64 18.68
C GLY A 129 -7.61 -3.34 17.43
N ARG A 130 -8.04 -3.74 16.24
CA ARG A 130 -7.31 -3.54 14.97
C ARG A 130 -8.14 -2.80 13.95
N TRP A 131 -7.56 -1.77 13.35
CA TRP A 131 -8.12 -1.07 12.21
C TRP A 131 -7.90 -1.88 10.92
N ARG A 132 -8.99 -2.12 10.19
CA ARG A 132 -8.96 -2.81 8.90
C ARG A 132 -9.98 -2.19 7.94
N ILE A 133 -9.75 -2.38 6.65
CA ILE A 133 -10.60 -1.89 5.59
C ILE A 133 -11.91 -2.69 5.57
N ALA A 134 -13.02 -2.02 5.79
CA ALA A 134 -14.37 -2.57 5.61
C ALA A 134 -14.83 -2.39 4.16
N VAL A 135 -14.57 -1.23 3.57
CA VAL A 135 -14.84 -0.96 2.15
C VAL A 135 -13.72 -0.10 1.59
N ARG A 136 -13.17 -0.50 0.46
CA ARG A 136 -12.30 0.32 -0.37
C ARG A 136 -12.92 0.57 -1.73
N ARG A 137 -12.79 1.80 -2.21
CA ARG A 137 -13.04 2.17 -3.61
C ARG A 137 -11.78 2.80 -4.18
N ALA A 138 -11.23 2.17 -5.20
CA ALA A 138 -10.11 2.73 -5.95
C ALA A 138 -10.63 3.63 -7.07
N THR A 139 -10.03 4.81 -7.24
CA THR A 139 -10.27 5.71 -8.37
C THR A 139 -9.02 5.80 -9.23
N VAL A 140 -9.18 6.14 -10.49
CA VAL A 140 -8.09 6.52 -11.40
C VAL A 140 -8.46 7.87 -12.00
N GLU A 141 -7.67 8.89 -11.68
CA GLU A 141 -7.90 10.27 -12.16
C GLU A 141 -7.06 10.56 -13.41
N LEU A 142 -5.88 9.94 -13.51
CA LEU A 142 -4.94 10.12 -14.61
C LEU A 142 -4.18 8.83 -14.85
N ALA A 143 -4.01 8.47 -16.12
CA ALA A 143 -3.13 7.39 -16.53
C ALA A 143 -2.35 7.77 -17.79
N TYR A 144 -1.07 7.39 -17.83
CA TYR A 144 -0.23 7.57 -19.00
C TYR A 144 0.87 6.51 -19.04
N THR A 145 1.56 6.40 -20.17
CA THR A 145 2.75 5.56 -20.32
C THR A 145 3.99 6.41 -20.50
N ALA A 146 5.13 5.90 -20.02
CA ALA A 146 6.44 6.52 -20.16
C ALA A 146 7.46 5.50 -20.67
N ASP A 147 8.49 6.00 -21.38
CA ASP A 147 9.62 5.18 -21.79
C ASP A 147 10.46 4.80 -20.57
N ALA A 148 10.62 3.51 -20.34
CA ALA A 148 11.40 2.98 -19.21
C ALA A 148 12.74 2.36 -19.67
N ARG A 149 13.07 2.38 -20.97
CA ARG A 149 14.29 1.76 -21.54
C ARG A 149 15.60 2.32 -20.96
N LEU A 150 15.53 3.46 -20.28
CA LEU A 150 16.68 3.96 -19.55
C LEU A 150 17.24 2.94 -18.54
N LEU A 151 16.35 2.11 -17.92
CA LEU A 151 16.76 1.02 -17.03
C LEU A 151 17.62 -0.05 -17.72
N LEU A 152 17.44 -0.22 -19.04
CA LEU A 152 18.19 -1.16 -19.86
C LEU A 152 19.50 -0.58 -20.43
N SER A 153 19.77 0.69 -20.17
CA SER A 153 20.99 1.35 -20.65
C SER A 153 22.23 0.82 -19.91
N PRO A 154 23.40 0.79 -20.57
CA PRO A 154 24.65 0.40 -19.91
C PRO A 154 24.91 1.18 -18.64
N TYR A 155 24.51 2.46 -18.59
CA TYR A 155 24.67 3.30 -17.40
C TYR A 155 23.99 2.70 -16.17
N PHE A 156 22.70 2.28 -16.26
CA PHE A 156 22.00 1.68 -15.12
C PHE A 156 22.44 0.25 -14.84
N VAL A 157 22.68 -0.53 -15.90
CA VAL A 157 23.15 -1.92 -15.76
C VAL A 157 24.51 -1.96 -15.05
N ASP A 158 25.44 -1.08 -15.44
CA ASP A 158 26.78 -1.01 -14.85
C ASP A 158 26.78 -0.50 -13.40
N GLN A 159 25.73 0.23 -12.97
CA GLN A 159 25.59 0.66 -11.58
C GLN A 159 25.26 -0.50 -10.62
N GLY A 160 24.71 -1.59 -11.12
CA GLY A 160 24.38 -2.77 -10.30
C GLY A 160 23.34 -2.49 -9.21
N TYR A 161 22.35 -1.62 -9.46
CA TYR A 161 21.26 -1.43 -8.50
C TYR A 161 20.46 -2.71 -8.31
N GLU A 162 20.20 -3.04 -7.05
CA GLU A 162 19.32 -4.14 -6.72
C GLU A 162 17.87 -3.83 -7.12
N HIS A 163 17.19 -4.83 -7.66
CA HIS A 163 15.77 -4.74 -8.00
C HIS A 163 14.93 -5.41 -6.92
N GLY A 164 13.78 -4.79 -6.60
CA GLY A 164 12.82 -5.42 -5.70
C GLY A 164 12.28 -6.72 -6.25
N THR A 165 12.08 -7.71 -5.40
CA THR A 165 11.43 -8.99 -5.73
C THR A 165 10.00 -9.03 -5.20
N ARG A 166 9.21 -9.98 -5.71
CA ARG A 166 7.80 -10.20 -5.33
C ARG A 166 7.64 -11.43 -4.41
N ASP A 167 8.58 -11.62 -3.52
CA ASP A 167 8.59 -12.72 -2.57
C ASP A 167 9.43 -12.38 -1.33
N ARG A 168 9.63 -13.35 -0.46
CA ARG A 168 10.37 -13.20 0.79
C ARG A 168 11.88 -13.03 0.60
N SER A 169 12.43 -13.16 -0.61
CA SER A 169 13.82 -12.86 -0.91
C SER A 169 14.11 -11.37 -1.04
N ASP A 170 13.06 -10.52 -1.15
CA ASP A 170 13.22 -9.08 -1.23
C ASP A 170 14.04 -8.52 -0.06
N LEU A 171 14.97 -7.63 -0.39
CA LEU A 171 15.87 -6.98 0.56
C LEU A 171 15.13 -6.39 1.77
N SER A 172 13.91 -5.93 1.58
CA SER A 172 13.09 -5.37 2.65
C SER A 172 12.65 -6.36 3.73
N TYR A 173 12.86 -7.68 3.54
CA TYR A 173 12.61 -8.71 4.56
C TYR A 173 13.88 -9.08 5.36
N GLN A 174 15.05 -8.64 4.94
CA GLN A 174 16.29 -8.94 5.66
C GLN A 174 16.35 -8.20 7.01
N ARG A 175 16.61 -8.94 8.07
CA ARG A 175 16.71 -8.41 9.45
C ARG A 175 17.85 -9.08 10.22
N PRO A 176 18.89 -8.37 10.65
CA PRO A 176 19.17 -6.96 10.33
C PRO A 176 19.56 -6.76 8.87
N LEU A 177 19.30 -5.57 8.33
CA LEU A 177 19.85 -5.18 7.03
C LEU A 177 21.37 -5.03 7.17
N SER A 178 22.13 -5.67 6.27
CA SER A 178 23.58 -5.63 6.24
C SER A 178 24.07 -5.16 4.87
N PRO A 179 25.18 -4.39 4.79
CA PRO A 179 25.78 -4.03 3.51
C PRO A 179 26.33 -5.24 2.74
N ASP A 180 26.56 -6.38 3.41
CA ASP A 180 27.06 -7.63 2.82
C ASP A 180 25.93 -8.64 2.57
N ALA A 181 24.66 -8.20 2.62
CA ALA A 181 23.52 -9.06 2.35
C ALA A 181 23.59 -9.55 0.89
N PRO A 182 23.42 -10.84 0.62
CA PRO A 182 23.39 -11.34 -0.76
C PRO A 182 22.20 -10.72 -1.51
N ALA A 183 22.46 -10.29 -2.73
CA ALA A 183 21.46 -9.80 -3.67
C ALA A 183 20.51 -10.93 -4.10
#